data_50b85ce1d3b7cba42e6689dedf2611fc
#
_entry.id   50b85ce1d3b7cba42e6689dedf2611fc
#
_cell.length_a   1.000
_cell.length_b   1.000
_cell.length_c   1.000
_cell.angle_alpha   90.00
_cell.angle_beta   90.00
_cell.angle_gamma   90.00
#
_symmetry.space_group_name_H-M   'P 1'
#
loop_
_entity.id
_entity.type
_entity.pdbx_description
1 polymer ?
#
loop_
_entity_poly.entity_id
_entity_poly.type
_entity_poly.pdbx_seq_one_letter_code
_entity_poly.pdbx_strand_id
1 'polypeptide(L)'
;MISNRRVRWAGRLSVALLTVCCLGGALPAQDPGPALTPPMGWNSWNHFACKVSDAVVRAAADAIASNGMKDAGYVYVNIDDCWQGKRDSNGMIQANEKFPDMKALADYVHSKGLKLGIYSSPGPQTCAKYEGSYRHEEQDAKQYANWGIDYLKYDWCSASRVYKPAEMQAAYKKMHDALARAGRPIVYSLCQYGLESVWQWGASVGGNLWRTTGDISDRYDRMSVIGFDQNGLEKYAGPGHWNDPDMLEVGNGKMSHDEYLTHMSLWCILAAPLLAGNDLSQMTPETLAILTNPEVVAVDQDAKGVQGHRVWQEGPYEVWVKPLADGSKVVGLFNRGEDAATIKVNFSDIEVSGSASVRDLWAKKDLGSFEGNYSTQVPKHGVALIKVK
;
A
#
# COMPACT_ATOMS: atom_id res chain seq x y z
N MET A 1 80.19 -34.76 59.71
CA MET A 1 79.80 -33.37 59.41
C MET A 1 79.20 -33.37 58.04
N ILE A 2 77.86 -33.20 58.00
CA ILE A 2 77.06 -33.42 56.86
C ILE A 2 76.65 -32.08 56.29
N SER A 3 77.02 -31.81 54.99
CA SER A 3 76.67 -30.58 54.28
C SER A 3 75.43 -30.80 53.45
N ASN A 4 74.41 -30.03 53.77
CA ASN A 4 73.14 -30.01 53.00
C ASN A 4 73.23 -29.02 51.84
N ARG A 5 73.23 -29.54 50.60
CA ARG A 5 72.97 -28.72 49.41
C ARG A 5 71.49 -28.72 49.10
N ARG A 6 70.85 -27.56 49.14
CA ARG A 6 69.50 -27.33 48.62
C ARG A 6 69.54 -27.04 47.11
N VAL A 7 68.89 -27.87 46.34
CA VAL A 7 68.64 -27.63 44.90
C VAL A 7 67.38 -26.79 44.79
N ARG A 8 67.46 -25.60 44.17
CA ARG A 8 66.27 -24.79 43.77
C ARG A 8 65.85 -25.16 42.41
N TRP A 9 64.61 -25.66 42.26
CA TRP A 9 63.94 -25.81 41.01
C TRP A 9 63.16 -24.52 40.70
N ALA A 10 63.48 -23.86 39.56
CA ALA A 10 62.76 -22.74 39.02
C ALA A 10 61.74 -23.29 38.02
N GLY A 11 60.46 -23.45 38.39
CA GLY A 11 59.38 -23.79 37.50
C GLY A 11 58.99 -22.57 36.70
N ARG A 12 59.14 -22.63 35.37
CA ARG A 12 58.53 -21.67 34.44
C ARG A 12 57.10 -22.07 34.18
N LEU A 13 56.14 -21.29 34.71
CA LEU A 13 54.72 -21.37 34.30
C LEU A 13 54.59 -20.68 32.93
N SER A 14 54.33 -21.47 31.88
CA SER A 14 53.88 -20.94 30.60
C SER A 14 52.38 -20.77 30.66
N VAL A 15 51.91 -19.53 30.73
CA VAL A 15 50.47 -19.20 30.58
C VAL A 15 50.17 -19.17 29.10
N ALA A 16 49.46 -20.20 28.61
CA ALA A 16 48.89 -20.20 27.27
C ALA A 16 47.61 -19.35 27.27
N LEU A 17 47.66 -18.17 26.64
CA LEU A 17 46.49 -17.35 26.39
C LEU A 17 45.68 -18.04 25.22
N LEU A 18 44.59 -18.69 25.56
CA LEU A 18 43.59 -19.11 24.54
C LEU A 18 42.79 -17.87 24.12
N THR A 19 43.12 -17.34 22.95
CA THR A 19 42.28 -16.32 22.28
C THR A 19 41.08 -17.01 21.68
N VAL A 20 39.92 -16.95 22.35
CA VAL A 20 38.63 -17.37 21.78
C VAL A 20 38.20 -16.32 20.77
N CYS A 21 38.43 -16.56 19.47
CA CYS A 21 37.80 -15.80 18.40
C CYS A 21 36.30 -16.13 18.39
N CYS A 22 35.48 -15.28 18.99
CA CYS A 22 34.05 -15.28 18.76
C CYS A 22 33.79 -14.87 17.29
N LEU A 23 33.68 -15.83 16.40
CA LEU A 23 33.05 -15.64 15.10
C LEU A 23 31.58 -15.36 15.35
N GLY A 24 31.25 -14.10 15.58
CA GLY A 24 29.87 -13.63 15.51
C GLY A 24 29.37 -13.76 14.08
N GLY A 25 28.80 -14.89 13.74
CA GLY A 25 28.01 -15.04 12.51
C GLY A 25 26.85 -14.04 12.61
N ALA A 26 26.89 -12.98 11.79
CA ALA A 26 25.73 -12.15 11.57
C ALA A 26 24.64 -13.10 11.03
N LEU A 27 23.57 -13.30 11.80
CA LEU A 27 22.37 -13.94 11.28
C LEU A 27 21.98 -13.15 10.04
N PRO A 28 21.66 -13.81 8.91
CA PRO A 28 21.14 -13.10 7.76
C PRO A 28 19.93 -12.30 8.25
N ALA A 29 19.93 -10.99 7.99
CA ALA A 29 18.76 -10.16 8.23
C ALA A 29 17.59 -10.87 7.53
N GLN A 30 16.57 -11.24 8.29
CA GLN A 30 15.35 -11.78 7.69
C GLN A 30 14.88 -10.73 6.67
N ASP A 31 14.57 -11.18 5.46
CA ASP A 31 13.93 -10.32 4.48
C ASP A 31 12.69 -9.72 5.16
N PRO A 32 12.61 -8.40 5.30
CA PRO A 32 11.51 -7.77 6.03
C PRO A 32 10.15 -8.00 5.40
N GLY A 33 10.10 -8.76 4.31
CA GLY A 33 8.88 -9.07 3.57
C GLY A 33 8.43 -7.94 2.63
N PRO A 34 7.44 -8.22 1.80
CA PRO A 34 6.89 -7.22 0.89
C PRO A 34 6.01 -6.18 1.62
N ALA A 35 5.85 -4.99 1.01
CA ALA A 35 4.94 -3.93 1.46
C ALA A 35 5.25 -3.33 2.84
N LEU A 36 6.52 -3.07 3.16
CA LEU A 36 6.90 -2.35 4.38
C LEU A 36 6.34 -0.93 4.46
N THR A 37 6.14 -0.28 3.32
CA THR A 37 5.32 0.90 3.13
C THR A 37 4.11 0.55 2.27
N PRO A 38 3.04 1.38 2.26
CA PRO A 38 1.88 1.12 1.42
C PRO A 38 2.29 0.95 -0.05
N PRO A 39 1.83 -0.09 -0.76
CA PRO A 39 2.15 -0.29 -2.18
C PRO A 39 1.69 0.89 -3.04
N MET A 40 2.55 1.35 -3.95
CA MET A 40 2.24 2.40 -4.92
C MET A 40 2.33 1.85 -6.34
N GLY A 41 1.35 2.21 -7.18
CA GLY A 41 1.32 1.72 -8.56
C GLY A 41 0.08 2.16 -9.33
N TRP A 42 -0.32 1.34 -10.25
CA TRP A 42 -1.49 1.50 -11.10
C TRP A 42 -2.28 0.19 -11.17
N ASN A 43 -3.59 0.30 -11.35
CA ASN A 43 -4.47 -0.85 -11.59
C ASN A 43 -5.42 -0.52 -12.75
N SER A 44 -5.66 -1.49 -13.62
CA SER A 44 -6.36 -1.29 -14.89
C SER A 44 -7.89 -1.10 -14.76
N TRP A 45 -8.51 -1.40 -13.60
CA TRP A 45 -9.96 -1.60 -13.54
C TRP A 45 -10.77 -0.34 -13.79
N ASN A 46 -10.51 0.74 -13.04
CA ASN A 46 -11.44 1.88 -12.98
C ASN A 46 -11.59 2.61 -14.30
N HIS A 47 -10.52 2.65 -15.12
CA HIS A 47 -10.59 3.27 -16.45
C HIS A 47 -10.88 2.24 -17.56
N PHE A 48 -10.18 1.11 -17.56
CA PHE A 48 -10.21 0.18 -18.69
C PHE A 48 -11.21 -0.96 -18.53
N ALA A 49 -11.56 -1.36 -17.31
CA ALA A 49 -12.38 -2.56 -17.07
C ALA A 49 -11.88 -3.74 -17.94
N CYS A 50 -12.78 -4.47 -18.60
CA CYS A 50 -12.40 -5.57 -19.49
C CYS A 50 -11.77 -5.16 -20.84
N LYS A 51 -11.55 -3.86 -21.09
CA LYS A 51 -10.79 -3.39 -22.27
C LYS A 51 -9.28 -3.44 -22.06
N VAL A 52 -8.82 -3.86 -20.89
CA VAL A 52 -7.39 -4.07 -20.60
C VAL A 52 -6.78 -5.11 -21.55
N SER A 53 -5.53 -4.89 -21.95
CA SER A 53 -4.74 -5.78 -22.83
C SER A 53 -3.24 -5.65 -22.55
N ASP A 54 -2.43 -6.55 -23.12
CA ASP A 54 -0.96 -6.45 -23.10
C ASP A 54 -0.47 -5.06 -23.52
N ALA A 55 -1.02 -4.50 -24.60
CA ALA A 55 -0.65 -3.17 -25.09
C ALA A 55 -0.97 -2.06 -24.08
N VAL A 56 -2.13 -2.11 -23.41
CA VAL A 56 -2.51 -1.15 -22.36
C VAL A 56 -1.55 -1.23 -21.18
N VAL A 57 -1.19 -2.45 -20.75
CA VAL A 57 -0.28 -2.66 -19.62
C VAL A 57 1.12 -2.16 -19.94
N ARG A 58 1.63 -2.40 -21.15
CA ARG A 58 2.92 -1.85 -21.61
C ARG A 58 2.91 -0.33 -21.67
N ALA A 59 1.83 0.26 -22.18
CA ALA A 59 1.70 1.72 -22.20
C ALA A 59 1.68 2.33 -20.79
N ALA A 60 0.99 1.71 -19.84
CA ALA A 60 1.00 2.12 -18.43
C ALA A 60 2.40 1.99 -17.81
N ALA A 61 3.11 0.90 -18.07
CA ALA A 61 4.49 0.71 -17.60
C ALA A 61 5.45 1.75 -18.19
N ASP A 62 5.32 2.06 -19.49
CA ASP A 62 6.13 3.08 -20.15
C ASP A 62 5.84 4.48 -19.58
N ALA A 63 4.57 4.80 -19.33
CA ALA A 63 4.18 6.07 -18.71
C ALA A 63 4.79 6.20 -17.30
N ILE A 64 4.63 5.21 -16.43
CA ILE A 64 5.23 5.22 -15.08
C ILE A 64 6.75 5.39 -15.15
N ALA A 65 7.42 4.69 -16.06
CA ALA A 65 8.87 4.72 -16.19
C ALA A 65 9.42 6.06 -16.73
N SER A 66 8.59 6.86 -17.43
CA SER A 66 9.08 8.04 -18.17
C SER A 66 8.56 9.39 -17.65
N ASN A 67 7.47 9.41 -16.86
CA ASN A 67 6.81 10.66 -16.47
C ASN A 67 7.12 11.12 -15.02
N GLY A 68 8.03 10.44 -14.31
CA GLY A 68 8.39 10.75 -12.92
C GLY A 68 7.61 9.98 -11.86
N MET A 69 6.56 9.22 -12.21
CA MET A 69 5.82 8.40 -11.23
C MET A 69 6.72 7.33 -10.59
N LYS A 70 7.62 6.70 -11.37
CA LYS A 70 8.56 5.71 -10.82
C LYS A 70 9.46 6.34 -9.76
N ASP A 71 9.99 7.54 -10.00
CA ASP A 71 10.85 8.26 -9.05
C ASP A 71 10.06 8.69 -7.80
N ALA A 72 8.75 8.91 -7.93
CA ALA A 72 7.85 9.17 -6.82
C ALA A 72 7.48 7.89 -6.02
N GLY A 73 7.86 6.68 -6.50
CA GLY A 73 7.62 5.42 -5.79
C GLY A 73 6.55 4.50 -6.40
N TYR A 74 5.90 4.88 -7.49
CA TYR A 74 4.94 4.01 -8.19
C TYR A 74 5.67 2.91 -8.93
N VAL A 75 5.57 1.68 -8.45
CA VAL A 75 6.33 0.55 -9.02
C VAL A 75 5.46 -0.61 -9.47
N TYR A 76 4.23 -0.73 -8.97
CA TYR A 76 3.34 -1.82 -9.37
C TYR A 76 2.50 -1.45 -10.59
N VAL A 77 2.42 -2.37 -11.56
CA VAL A 77 1.54 -2.30 -12.73
C VAL A 77 0.60 -3.48 -12.65
N ASN A 78 -0.63 -3.26 -12.19
CA ASN A 78 -1.55 -4.34 -11.85
C ASN A 78 -2.61 -4.53 -12.93
N ILE A 79 -2.66 -5.75 -13.47
CA ILE A 79 -3.76 -6.21 -14.31
C ILE A 79 -4.89 -6.65 -13.39
N ASP A 80 -6.05 -6.01 -13.48
CA ASP A 80 -7.26 -6.42 -12.78
C ASP A 80 -7.96 -7.58 -13.52
N ASP A 81 -9.26 -7.77 -13.35
CA ASP A 81 -10.04 -8.85 -13.96
C ASP A 81 -9.96 -8.87 -15.50
N CYS A 82 -10.45 -9.92 -16.13
CA CYS A 82 -10.58 -10.10 -17.59
C CYS A 82 -9.31 -10.49 -18.36
N TRP A 83 -8.27 -10.97 -17.67
CA TRP A 83 -7.07 -11.51 -18.33
C TRP A 83 -7.12 -13.03 -18.52
N GLN A 84 -7.93 -13.71 -17.72
CA GLN A 84 -7.96 -15.18 -17.63
C GLN A 84 -8.50 -15.80 -18.90
N GLY A 85 -7.82 -16.83 -19.38
CA GLY A 85 -8.27 -17.76 -20.38
C GLY A 85 -8.81 -19.05 -19.74
N LYS A 86 -8.94 -20.10 -20.53
CA LYS A 86 -9.31 -21.43 -20.05
C LYS A 86 -8.11 -22.13 -19.45
N ARG A 87 -8.37 -23.08 -18.54
CA ARG A 87 -7.32 -23.99 -18.05
C ARG A 87 -6.95 -24.98 -19.13
N ASP A 88 -5.66 -25.37 -19.17
CA ASP A 88 -5.17 -26.43 -20.05
C ASP A 88 -5.59 -27.83 -19.52
N SER A 89 -5.17 -28.87 -20.24
CA SER A 89 -5.47 -30.27 -19.88
C SER A 89 -4.87 -30.71 -18.53
N ASN A 90 -3.90 -29.96 -17.99
CA ASN A 90 -3.28 -30.19 -16.69
C ASN A 90 -3.92 -29.33 -15.59
N GLY A 91 -4.95 -28.54 -15.91
CA GLY A 91 -5.60 -27.61 -15.00
C GLY A 91 -4.87 -26.30 -14.79
N MET A 92 -3.78 -26.02 -15.52
CA MET A 92 -3.02 -24.77 -15.41
C MET A 92 -3.79 -23.62 -16.06
N ILE A 93 -3.95 -22.54 -15.32
CA ILE A 93 -4.59 -21.31 -15.86
C ILE A 93 -3.74 -20.75 -17.02
N GLN A 94 -4.42 -20.38 -18.11
CA GLN A 94 -3.81 -19.70 -19.23
C GLN A 94 -4.33 -18.26 -19.30
N ALA A 95 -3.55 -17.37 -19.91
CA ALA A 95 -4.04 -16.06 -20.28
C ALA A 95 -4.93 -16.14 -21.54
N ASN A 96 -5.84 -15.18 -21.71
CA ASN A 96 -6.66 -15.11 -22.91
C ASN A 96 -5.92 -14.41 -24.07
N GLU A 97 -6.59 -14.28 -25.22
CA GLU A 97 -6.02 -13.71 -26.46
C GLU A 97 -5.53 -12.27 -26.33
N LYS A 98 -6.01 -11.52 -25.32
CA LYS A 98 -5.56 -10.13 -25.03
C LYS A 98 -4.17 -10.09 -24.38
N PHE A 99 -3.71 -11.22 -23.85
CA PHE A 99 -2.43 -11.40 -23.16
C PHE A 99 -1.69 -12.64 -23.71
N PRO A 100 -1.18 -12.60 -24.95
CA PRO A 100 -0.68 -13.78 -25.64
C PRO A 100 0.54 -14.41 -24.97
N ASP A 101 1.32 -13.64 -24.21
CA ASP A 101 2.48 -14.13 -23.46
C ASP A 101 2.65 -13.34 -22.15
N MET A 102 2.07 -13.86 -21.07
CA MET A 102 2.11 -13.21 -19.75
C MET A 102 3.54 -13.14 -19.18
N LYS A 103 4.40 -14.12 -19.50
CA LYS A 103 5.80 -14.11 -19.08
C LYS A 103 6.58 -13.00 -19.78
N ALA A 104 6.43 -12.86 -21.08
CA ALA A 104 7.06 -11.79 -21.84
C ALA A 104 6.57 -10.39 -21.40
N LEU A 105 5.30 -10.27 -21.00
CA LEU A 105 4.74 -9.05 -20.43
C LEU A 105 5.40 -8.73 -19.07
N ALA A 106 5.54 -9.72 -18.19
CA ALA A 106 6.21 -9.56 -16.91
C ALA A 106 7.69 -9.14 -17.10
N ASP A 107 8.40 -9.81 -18.01
CA ASP A 107 9.80 -9.47 -18.32
C ASP A 107 9.95 -8.05 -18.86
N TYR A 108 8.97 -7.60 -19.68
CA TYR A 108 8.92 -6.22 -20.16
C TYR A 108 8.75 -5.22 -19.02
N VAL A 109 7.77 -5.44 -18.13
CA VAL A 109 7.53 -4.59 -16.97
C VAL A 109 8.75 -4.54 -16.06
N HIS A 110 9.37 -5.69 -15.80
CA HIS A 110 10.61 -5.80 -15.03
C HIS A 110 11.78 -5.07 -15.68
N SER A 111 11.88 -5.09 -17.00
CA SER A 111 12.94 -4.35 -17.73
C SER A 111 12.89 -2.84 -17.51
N LYS A 112 11.73 -2.30 -17.11
CA LYS A 112 11.56 -0.90 -16.72
C LYS A 112 11.88 -0.65 -15.23
N GLY A 113 12.23 -1.71 -14.48
CA GLY A 113 12.41 -1.68 -13.04
C GLY A 113 11.08 -1.54 -12.27
N LEU A 114 10.00 -2.02 -12.86
CA LEU A 114 8.65 -2.07 -12.30
C LEU A 114 8.27 -3.50 -11.95
N LYS A 115 7.10 -3.70 -11.34
CA LYS A 115 6.59 -4.97 -10.85
C LYS A 115 5.22 -5.24 -11.46
N LEU A 116 4.96 -6.48 -11.91
CA LEU A 116 3.68 -6.85 -12.50
C LEU A 116 2.77 -7.51 -11.46
N GLY A 117 1.54 -6.99 -11.35
CA GLY A 117 0.49 -7.60 -10.54
C GLY A 117 -0.60 -8.25 -11.39
N ILE A 118 -1.36 -9.13 -10.76
CA ILE A 118 -2.43 -9.89 -11.38
C ILE A 118 -3.64 -9.99 -10.44
N TYR A 119 -4.77 -10.46 -10.95
CA TYR A 119 -6.03 -10.58 -10.22
C TYR A 119 -6.58 -12.01 -10.31
N SER A 120 -7.22 -12.48 -9.23
CA SER A 120 -8.00 -13.72 -9.23
C SER A 120 -9.09 -13.71 -8.13
N SER A 121 -9.75 -14.85 -7.92
CA SER A 121 -10.81 -15.03 -6.93
C SER A 121 -10.69 -16.40 -6.26
N PRO A 122 -11.00 -16.55 -4.94
CA PRO A 122 -11.14 -17.85 -4.31
C PRO A 122 -12.37 -18.63 -4.80
N GLY A 123 -13.29 -17.97 -5.49
CA GLY A 123 -14.45 -18.61 -6.09
C GLY A 123 -14.14 -19.33 -7.40
N PRO A 124 -15.13 -20.07 -7.95
CA PRO A 124 -14.99 -20.71 -9.25
C PRO A 124 -14.89 -19.71 -10.42
N GLN A 125 -15.35 -18.47 -10.22
CA GLN A 125 -15.32 -17.41 -11.23
C GLN A 125 -14.90 -16.08 -10.61
N THR A 126 -14.25 -15.24 -11.41
CA THR A 126 -14.00 -13.82 -11.12
C THR A 126 -15.30 -13.01 -11.16
N CYS A 127 -15.25 -11.72 -10.79
CA CYS A 127 -16.41 -10.82 -10.89
C CYS A 127 -16.91 -10.66 -12.33
N ALA A 128 -16.00 -10.61 -13.30
CA ALA A 128 -16.32 -10.57 -14.72
C ALA A 128 -16.63 -11.96 -15.34
N LYS A 129 -16.76 -13.01 -14.53
CA LYS A 129 -17.12 -14.39 -14.92
C LYS A 129 -16.03 -15.17 -15.65
N TYR A 130 -14.78 -14.77 -15.54
CA TYR A 130 -13.63 -15.55 -15.98
C TYR A 130 -13.28 -16.64 -14.97
N GLU A 131 -12.28 -17.47 -15.26
CA GLU A 131 -11.79 -18.55 -14.38
C GLU A 131 -11.26 -18.00 -13.05
N GLY A 132 -11.77 -18.50 -11.93
CA GLY A 132 -11.24 -18.27 -10.59
C GLY A 132 -10.29 -19.39 -10.13
N SER A 133 -9.73 -19.25 -8.94
CA SER A 133 -8.73 -20.19 -8.40
C SER A 133 -9.32 -21.33 -7.55
N TYR A 134 -10.64 -21.43 -7.42
CA TYR A 134 -11.27 -22.45 -6.59
C TYR A 134 -10.78 -23.86 -6.91
N ARG A 135 -10.17 -24.55 -5.93
CA ARG A 135 -9.52 -25.88 -6.04
C ARG A 135 -8.26 -25.93 -6.91
N HIS A 136 -7.73 -24.77 -7.32
CA HIS A 136 -6.53 -24.67 -8.15
C HIS A 136 -5.46 -23.75 -7.54
N GLU A 137 -5.60 -23.36 -6.25
CA GLU A 137 -4.78 -22.33 -5.63
C GLU A 137 -3.28 -22.62 -5.72
N GLU A 138 -2.86 -23.88 -5.55
CA GLU A 138 -1.44 -24.25 -5.67
C GLU A 138 -0.93 -24.20 -7.11
N GLN A 139 -1.75 -24.64 -8.08
CA GLN A 139 -1.40 -24.58 -9.48
C GLN A 139 -1.29 -23.12 -9.96
N ASP A 140 -2.25 -22.28 -9.55
CA ASP A 140 -2.31 -20.88 -9.93
C ASP A 140 -1.15 -20.09 -9.30
N ALA A 141 -0.88 -20.27 -8.01
CA ALA A 141 0.26 -19.63 -7.34
C ALA A 141 1.59 -19.99 -8.02
N LYS A 142 1.78 -21.26 -8.39
CA LYS A 142 2.96 -21.70 -9.13
C LYS A 142 3.03 -21.07 -10.52
N GLN A 143 1.90 -20.96 -11.21
CA GLN A 143 1.84 -20.33 -12.54
C GLN A 143 2.15 -18.84 -12.45
N TYR A 144 1.63 -18.13 -11.44
CA TYR A 144 1.94 -16.72 -11.20
C TYR A 144 3.44 -16.52 -10.93
N ALA A 145 4.05 -17.37 -10.12
CA ALA A 145 5.49 -17.33 -9.88
C ALA A 145 6.29 -17.61 -11.15
N ASN A 146 5.89 -18.59 -11.98
CA ASN A 146 6.52 -18.90 -13.26
C ASN A 146 6.45 -17.72 -14.26
N TRP A 147 5.37 -16.96 -14.26
CA TRP A 147 5.23 -15.76 -15.07
C TRP A 147 6.03 -14.56 -14.51
N GLY A 148 6.44 -14.63 -13.25
CA GLY A 148 7.17 -13.55 -12.62
C GLY A 148 6.26 -12.50 -11.98
N ILE A 149 5.05 -12.87 -11.55
CA ILE A 149 4.10 -11.97 -10.89
C ILE A 149 4.62 -11.56 -9.51
N ASP A 150 4.41 -10.29 -9.16
CA ASP A 150 4.88 -9.64 -7.92
C ASP A 150 3.74 -9.23 -6.97
N TYR A 151 2.49 -9.24 -7.43
CA TYR A 151 1.32 -8.80 -6.67
C TYR A 151 0.09 -9.59 -7.11
N LEU A 152 -0.74 -10.03 -6.15
CA LEU A 152 -2.02 -10.69 -6.41
C LEU A 152 -3.14 -9.96 -5.67
N LYS A 153 -4.09 -9.39 -6.43
CA LYS A 153 -5.41 -8.99 -5.90
C LYS A 153 -6.33 -10.20 -5.92
N TYR A 154 -6.85 -10.60 -4.75
CA TYR A 154 -7.65 -11.81 -4.58
C TYR A 154 -9.04 -11.45 -4.07
N ASP A 155 -10.01 -11.48 -4.99
CA ASP A 155 -11.32 -10.87 -4.81
C ASP A 155 -12.41 -11.93 -4.49
N TRP A 156 -13.29 -11.65 -3.55
CA TRP A 156 -14.32 -12.56 -3.05
C TRP A 156 -15.45 -12.87 -4.06
N CYS A 157 -15.25 -12.61 -5.33
CA CYS A 157 -16.23 -12.85 -6.39
C CYS A 157 -16.59 -14.33 -6.51
N SER A 158 -17.89 -14.63 -6.59
CA SER A 158 -18.46 -15.97 -6.65
C SER A 158 -18.06 -16.93 -5.48
N ALA A 159 -17.16 -16.52 -4.59
CA ALA A 159 -16.69 -17.34 -3.48
C ALA A 159 -17.83 -17.78 -2.53
N SER A 160 -18.80 -16.91 -2.29
CA SER A 160 -19.99 -17.22 -1.49
C SER A 160 -20.89 -18.34 -2.07
N ARG A 161 -20.64 -18.79 -3.32
CA ARG A 161 -21.30 -19.97 -3.89
C ARG A 161 -20.72 -21.30 -3.39
N VAL A 162 -19.49 -21.27 -2.89
CA VAL A 162 -18.72 -22.47 -2.52
C VAL A 162 -18.17 -22.42 -1.10
N TYR A 163 -18.14 -21.24 -0.48
CA TYR A 163 -17.71 -21.05 0.91
C TYR A 163 -18.81 -20.38 1.73
N LYS A 164 -18.91 -20.78 3.01
CA LYS A 164 -19.71 -20.07 4.02
C LYS A 164 -18.91 -18.87 4.56
N PRO A 165 -19.55 -17.85 5.16
CA PRO A 165 -18.83 -16.73 5.78
C PRO A 165 -17.73 -17.15 6.74
N ALA A 166 -17.97 -18.13 7.60
CA ALA A 166 -16.98 -18.66 8.55
C ALA A 166 -15.75 -19.34 7.90
N GLU A 167 -15.82 -19.66 6.60
CA GLU A 167 -14.72 -20.27 5.84
C GLU A 167 -13.87 -19.23 5.08
N MET A 168 -14.25 -17.94 5.12
CA MET A 168 -13.57 -16.88 4.39
C MET A 168 -12.09 -16.79 4.72
N GLN A 169 -11.73 -16.75 6.00
CA GLN A 169 -10.33 -16.70 6.44
C GLN A 169 -9.54 -17.91 5.94
N ALA A 170 -10.12 -19.10 6.01
CA ALA A 170 -9.46 -20.33 5.54
C ALA A 170 -9.26 -20.32 4.01
N ALA A 171 -10.19 -19.75 3.23
CA ALA A 171 -10.05 -19.61 1.78
C ALA A 171 -8.91 -18.66 1.42
N TYR A 172 -8.79 -17.50 2.10
CA TYR A 172 -7.67 -16.57 1.91
C TYR A 172 -6.35 -17.19 2.35
N LYS A 173 -6.33 -17.87 3.52
CA LYS A 173 -5.12 -18.54 3.99
C LYS A 173 -4.64 -19.62 3.03
N LYS A 174 -5.54 -20.34 2.39
CA LYS A 174 -5.19 -21.39 1.41
C LYS A 174 -4.38 -20.81 0.23
N MET A 175 -4.79 -19.67 -0.32
CA MET A 175 -4.02 -19.01 -1.38
C MET A 175 -2.69 -18.46 -0.83
N HIS A 176 -2.68 -17.83 0.35
CA HIS A 176 -1.42 -17.39 0.97
C HIS A 176 -0.41 -18.54 1.10
N ASP A 177 -0.85 -19.69 1.62
CA ASP A 177 0.03 -20.85 1.80
C ASP A 177 0.54 -21.38 0.46
N ALA A 178 -0.26 -21.29 -0.60
CA ALA A 178 0.15 -21.65 -1.97
C ALA A 178 1.20 -20.66 -2.51
N LEU A 179 0.98 -19.34 -2.34
CA LEU A 179 1.93 -18.30 -2.74
C LEU A 179 3.27 -18.43 -2.00
N ALA A 180 3.24 -18.72 -0.69
CA ALA A 180 4.46 -18.93 0.11
C ALA A 180 5.29 -20.11 -0.38
N ARG A 181 4.64 -21.16 -0.93
CA ARG A 181 5.32 -22.33 -1.52
C ARG A 181 5.75 -22.13 -2.97
N ALA A 182 5.27 -21.08 -3.64
CA ALA A 182 5.57 -20.86 -5.05
C ALA A 182 7.01 -20.39 -5.35
N GLY A 183 7.79 -20.07 -4.30
CA GLY A 183 9.21 -19.73 -4.40
C GLY A 183 9.50 -18.30 -4.87
N ARG A 184 8.50 -17.41 -4.86
CA ARG A 184 8.62 -15.99 -5.20
C ARG A 184 7.83 -15.15 -4.21
N PRO A 185 8.38 -14.04 -3.68
CA PRO A 185 7.62 -13.11 -2.87
C PRO A 185 6.57 -12.39 -3.73
N ILE A 186 5.30 -12.52 -3.36
CA ILE A 186 4.16 -11.88 -4.05
C ILE A 186 3.38 -11.09 -2.99
N VAL A 187 3.17 -9.78 -3.22
CA VAL A 187 2.27 -8.96 -2.40
C VAL A 187 0.87 -9.53 -2.50
N TYR A 188 0.24 -9.80 -1.36
CA TYR A 188 -1.08 -10.42 -1.30
C TYR A 188 -2.12 -9.41 -0.82
N SER A 189 -3.00 -9.02 -1.73
CA SER A 189 -4.09 -8.05 -1.52
C SER A 189 -5.43 -8.78 -1.41
N LEU A 190 -6.07 -8.65 -0.24
CA LEU A 190 -7.37 -9.26 0.03
C LEU A 190 -8.49 -8.30 -0.38
N CYS A 191 -9.38 -8.72 -1.28
CA CYS A 191 -10.48 -7.91 -1.75
C CYS A 191 -11.82 -8.58 -1.43
N GLN A 192 -12.39 -8.28 -0.28
CA GLN A 192 -13.66 -8.81 0.20
C GLN A 192 -14.56 -7.71 0.79
N TYR A 193 -14.29 -6.45 0.44
CA TYR A 193 -15.18 -5.30 0.68
C TYR A 193 -15.43 -4.96 2.16
N GLY A 194 -14.51 -5.32 3.07
CA GLY A 194 -14.66 -5.11 4.51
C GLY A 194 -15.51 -6.17 5.22
N LEU A 195 -15.97 -7.19 4.50
CA LEU A 195 -16.77 -8.28 5.08
C LEU A 195 -16.00 -8.99 6.21
N GLU A 196 -16.77 -9.45 7.21
CA GLU A 196 -16.24 -10.14 8.40
C GLU A 196 -15.15 -9.35 9.13
N SER A 197 -15.16 -8.00 9.04
CA SER A 197 -14.17 -7.13 9.68
C SER A 197 -12.73 -7.55 9.38
N VAL A 198 -12.39 -7.66 8.10
CA VAL A 198 -11.11 -8.18 7.59
C VAL A 198 -9.87 -7.58 8.26
N TRP A 199 -9.92 -6.31 8.65
CA TRP A 199 -8.83 -5.63 9.37
C TRP A 199 -8.43 -6.34 10.67
N GLN A 200 -9.32 -7.13 11.28
CA GLN A 200 -9.01 -7.89 12.49
C GLN A 200 -8.21 -9.18 12.23
N TRP A 201 -8.28 -9.72 11.02
CA TRP A 201 -7.69 -11.03 10.69
C TRP A 201 -6.84 -11.06 9.42
N GLY A 202 -6.93 -10.04 8.55
CA GLY A 202 -6.25 -10.02 7.25
C GLY A 202 -4.76 -10.29 7.33
N ALA A 203 -4.05 -9.69 8.30
CA ALA A 203 -2.64 -9.95 8.54
C ALA A 203 -2.37 -11.42 8.94
N SER A 204 -3.26 -12.06 9.72
CA SER A 204 -3.08 -13.44 10.20
C SER A 204 -3.18 -14.49 9.11
N VAL A 205 -3.80 -14.17 7.99
CA VAL A 205 -3.88 -15.02 6.79
C VAL A 205 -2.87 -14.62 5.72
N GLY A 206 -1.90 -13.75 6.06
CA GLY A 206 -0.80 -13.33 5.19
C GLY A 206 -1.13 -12.18 4.25
N GLY A 207 -2.25 -11.47 4.45
CA GLY A 207 -2.57 -10.27 3.68
C GLY A 207 -1.61 -9.13 3.95
N ASN A 208 -1.05 -8.55 2.88
CA ASN A 208 -0.25 -7.32 2.97
C ASN A 208 -1.12 -6.06 2.90
N LEU A 209 -2.29 -6.15 2.35
CA LEU A 209 -3.32 -5.12 2.37
C LEU A 209 -4.69 -5.79 2.23
N TRP A 210 -5.74 -5.06 2.64
CA TRP A 210 -7.11 -5.56 2.54
C TRP A 210 -8.10 -4.44 2.36
N ARG A 211 -9.02 -4.64 1.42
CA ARG A 211 -10.14 -3.74 1.17
C ARG A 211 -11.04 -3.63 2.40
N THR A 212 -11.26 -2.42 2.84
CA THR A 212 -12.06 -2.12 4.03
C THR A 212 -13.50 -1.76 3.71
N THR A 213 -13.79 -1.43 2.45
CA THR A 213 -15.11 -0.97 1.96
C THR A 213 -15.44 -1.57 0.60
N GLY A 214 -16.68 -1.39 0.15
CA GLY A 214 -17.09 -1.62 -1.24
C GLY A 214 -16.39 -0.66 -2.22
N ASP A 215 -16.52 -0.92 -3.52
CA ASP A 215 -15.76 -0.25 -4.58
C ASP A 215 -15.94 1.26 -4.61
N ILE A 216 -14.85 1.97 -4.87
CA ILE A 216 -14.81 3.39 -5.14
C ILE A 216 -15.27 3.69 -6.57
N SER A 217 -15.63 4.92 -6.82
CA SER A 217 -15.88 5.46 -8.16
C SER A 217 -15.49 6.93 -8.18
N ASP A 218 -15.24 7.48 -9.37
CA ASP A 218 -14.86 8.89 -9.57
C ASP A 218 -16.04 9.83 -9.31
N ARG A 219 -16.43 9.91 -8.01
CA ARG A 219 -17.48 10.77 -7.46
C ARG A 219 -17.12 11.15 -6.03
N TYR A 220 -17.25 12.42 -5.70
CA TYR A 220 -16.89 12.94 -4.39
C TYR A 220 -17.68 12.27 -3.25
N ASP A 221 -19.00 12.12 -3.40
CA ASP A 221 -19.84 11.48 -2.38
C ASP A 221 -19.37 10.05 -2.08
N ARG A 222 -18.97 9.28 -3.10
CA ARG A 222 -18.48 7.92 -2.91
C ARG A 222 -17.08 7.88 -2.27
N MET A 223 -16.15 8.67 -2.80
CA MET A 223 -14.79 8.81 -2.26
C MET A 223 -14.81 9.29 -0.81
N SER A 224 -15.63 10.32 -0.52
CA SER A 224 -15.75 10.91 0.80
C SER A 224 -16.24 9.89 1.84
N VAL A 225 -17.31 9.14 1.57
CA VAL A 225 -17.78 8.10 2.49
C VAL A 225 -16.69 7.05 2.72
N ILE A 226 -16.08 6.52 1.67
CA ILE A 226 -15.05 5.47 1.78
C ILE A 226 -13.85 5.95 2.59
N GLY A 227 -13.32 7.13 2.29
CA GLY A 227 -12.11 7.64 2.93
C GLY A 227 -12.32 8.04 4.39
N PHE A 228 -13.37 8.81 4.69
CA PHE A 228 -13.62 9.29 6.06
C PHE A 228 -14.14 8.19 7.01
N ASP A 229 -14.70 7.11 6.49
CA ASP A 229 -15.10 5.93 7.27
C ASP A 229 -13.92 5.06 7.73
N GLN A 230 -12.68 5.37 7.29
CA GLN A 230 -11.47 4.69 7.76
C GLN A 230 -11.08 5.05 9.20
N ASN A 231 -11.70 6.07 9.80
CA ASN A 231 -11.43 6.46 11.18
C ASN A 231 -11.75 5.32 12.16
N GLY A 232 -10.81 5.02 13.06
CA GLY A 232 -10.93 3.92 14.03
C GLY A 232 -10.30 2.60 13.54
N LEU A 233 -9.80 2.54 12.30
CA LEU A 233 -9.09 1.38 11.75
C LEU A 233 -7.56 1.48 11.88
N GLU A 234 -7.02 2.60 12.38
CA GLU A 234 -5.59 2.89 12.44
C GLU A 234 -4.77 1.83 13.19
N LYS A 235 -5.34 1.21 14.21
CA LYS A 235 -4.66 0.19 15.02
C LYS A 235 -4.42 -1.14 14.28
N TYR A 236 -5.03 -1.32 13.11
CA TYR A 236 -4.92 -2.56 12.35
C TYR A 236 -3.93 -2.46 11.18
N ALA A 237 -3.51 -1.24 10.82
CA ALA A 237 -2.52 -1.00 9.77
C ALA A 237 -1.11 -0.79 10.35
N GLY A 238 -0.11 -1.18 9.59
CA GLY A 238 1.30 -1.00 9.94
C GLY A 238 2.24 -1.60 8.90
N PRO A 239 3.56 -1.52 9.10
CA PRO A 239 4.52 -2.06 8.14
C PRO A 239 4.24 -3.52 7.77
N GLY A 240 4.11 -3.76 6.47
CA GLY A 240 3.80 -5.08 5.91
C GLY A 240 2.31 -5.42 5.80
N HIS A 241 1.40 -4.60 6.35
CA HIS A 241 -0.04 -4.84 6.31
C HIS A 241 -0.86 -3.55 6.44
N TRP A 242 -1.72 -3.25 5.46
CA TRP A 242 -2.36 -1.94 5.29
C TRP A 242 -3.87 -2.05 5.09
N ASN A 243 -4.61 -1.11 5.68
CA ASN A 243 -6.00 -0.87 5.32
C ASN A 243 -6.05 -0.27 3.91
N ASP A 244 -6.93 -0.79 3.07
CA ASP A 244 -7.08 -0.38 1.68
C ASP A 244 -8.50 0.17 1.44
N PRO A 245 -8.65 1.50 1.36
CA PRO A 245 -9.93 2.14 1.04
C PRO A 245 -10.27 2.11 -0.45
N ASP A 246 -9.54 1.36 -1.25
CA ASP A 246 -9.58 1.27 -2.70
C ASP A 246 -8.67 2.27 -3.44
N MET A 247 -8.69 2.21 -4.75
CA MET A 247 -7.79 2.91 -5.66
C MET A 247 -7.96 4.42 -5.65
N LEU A 248 -6.98 5.12 -6.24
CA LEU A 248 -7.08 6.54 -6.53
C LEU A 248 -7.87 6.78 -7.81
N GLU A 249 -8.90 7.62 -7.74
CA GLU A 249 -9.69 8.09 -8.89
C GLU A 249 -9.12 9.37 -9.53
N VAL A 250 -7.99 9.85 -9.03
CA VAL A 250 -7.35 11.09 -9.48
C VAL A 250 -7.06 11.04 -10.98
N GLY A 251 -7.65 11.97 -11.72
CA GLY A 251 -7.49 12.07 -13.18
C GLY A 251 -8.52 11.30 -14.01
N ASN A 252 -9.53 10.64 -13.42
CA ASN A 252 -10.63 10.03 -14.16
C ASN A 252 -11.67 11.05 -14.69
N GLY A 253 -11.64 12.31 -14.18
CA GLY A 253 -12.26 13.48 -14.83
C GLY A 253 -13.65 13.86 -14.35
N LYS A 254 -14.22 13.24 -13.29
CA LYS A 254 -15.54 13.58 -12.77
C LYS A 254 -15.52 14.38 -11.48
N MET A 255 -14.45 14.27 -10.70
CA MET A 255 -14.24 15.11 -9.53
C MET A 255 -13.49 16.39 -9.91
N SER A 256 -13.70 17.47 -9.15
CA SER A 256 -12.98 18.74 -9.30
C SER A 256 -11.52 18.61 -8.84
N HIS A 257 -10.70 19.61 -9.13
CA HIS A 257 -9.32 19.68 -8.66
C HIS A 257 -9.23 19.60 -7.13
N ASP A 258 -10.05 20.37 -6.40
CA ASP A 258 -10.04 20.37 -4.93
C ASP A 258 -10.46 19.02 -4.35
N GLU A 259 -11.41 18.34 -5.00
CA GLU A 259 -11.83 16.99 -4.60
C GLU A 259 -10.73 15.96 -4.84
N TYR A 260 -9.93 16.08 -5.92
CA TYR A 260 -8.76 15.23 -6.12
C TYR A 260 -7.63 15.52 -5.13
N LEU A 261 -7.41 16.79 -4.74
CA LEU A 261 -6.49 17.12 -3.66
C LEU A 261 -6.94 16.51 -2.33
N THR A 262 -8.23 16.58 -2.03
CA THR A 262 -8.84 15.95 -0.84
C THR A 262 -8.65 14.45 -0.86
N HIS A 263 -8.93 13.79 -1.98
CA HIS A 263 -8.75 12.36 -2.16
C HIS A 263 -7.30 11.93 -1.90
N MET A 264 -6.34 12.53 -2.58
CA MET A 264 -4.91 12.20 -2.41
C MET A 264 -4.43 12.51 -0.99
N SER A 265 -4.83 13.64 -0.40
CA SER A 265 -4.45 14.01 0.98
C SER A 265 -4.94 13.01 2.00
N LEU A 266 -6.20 12.57 1.88
CA LEU A 266 -6.80 11.63 2.81
C LEU A 266 -6.15 10.26 2.69
N TRP A 267 -5.92 9.72 1.46
CA TRP A 267 -5.21 8.46 1.27
C TRP A 267 -3.81 8.49 1.86
N CYS A 268 -3.08 9.60 1.68
CA CYS A 268 -1.74 9.75 2.28
C CYS A 268 -1.76 9.81 3.81
N ILE A 269 -2.74 10.50 4.41
CA ILE A 269 -2.94 10.49 5.87
C ILE A 269 -3.27 9.07 6.35
N LEU A 270 -4.08 8.33 5.60
CA LEU A 270 -4.48 6.96 5.92
C LEU A 270 -3.37 5.93 5.77
N ALA A 271 -2.21 6.27 5.20
CA ALA A 271 -1.20 5.30 4.78
C ALA A 271 -1.83 4.20 3.91
N ALA A 272 -2.67 4.60 2.97
CA ALA A 272 -3.40 3.71 2.09
C ALA A 272 -2.56 3.35 0.86
N PRO A 273 -2.74 2.16 0.26
CA PRO A 273 -2.11 1.87 -1.02
C PRO A 273 -2.46 2.94 -2.07
N LEU A 274 -1.44 3.53 -2.71
CA LEU A 274 -1.63 4.55 -3.74
C LEU A 274 -1.64 3.89 -5.12
N LEU A 275 -2.78 3.32 -5.51
CA LEU A 275 -2.96 2.66 -6.80
C LEU A 275 -3.78 3.55 -7.73
N ALA A 276 -3.13 4.21 -8.69
CA ALA A 276 -3.79 5.06 -9.68
C ALA A 276 -4.73 4.24 -10.58
N GLY A 277 -5.95 4.72 -10.80
CA GLY A 277 -6.99 4.03 -11.59
C GLY A 277 -7.29 4.69 -12.93
N ASN A 278 -6.56 5.72 -13.34
CA ASN A 278 -6.78 6.49 -14.56
C ASN A 278 -5.96 5.96 -15.75
N ASP A 279 -6.19 6.52 -16.94
CA ASP A 279 -5.34 6.29 -18.11
C ASP A 279 -4.05 7.13 -18.00
N LEU A 280 -2.96 6.46 -17.63
CA LEU A 280 -1.65 7.12 -17.46
C LEU A 280 -1.09 7.68 -18.77
N SER A 281 -1.51 7.15 -19.93
CA SER A 281 -1.04 7.62 -21.24
C SER A 281 -1.68 8.94 -21.68
N GLN A 282 -2.81 9.31 -21.05
CA GLN A 282 -3.58 10.53 -21.34
C GLN A 282 -3.61 11.51 -20.15
N MET A 283 -2.72 11.33 -19.20
CA MET A 283 -2.70 12.10 -17.96
C MET A 283 -2.32 13.56 -18.21
N THR A 284 -3.08 14.50 -17.61
CA THR A 284 -2.76 15.92 -17.66
C THR A 284 -1.58 16.26 -16.74
N PRO A 285 -0.87 17.38 -16.98
CA PRO A 285 0.18 17.84 -16.06
C PRO A 285 -0.34 18.07 -14.63
N GLU A 286 -1.57 18.53 -14.46
CA GLU A 286 -2.19 18.74 -13.15
C GLU A 286 -2.42 17.42 -12.42
N THR A 287 -2.94 16.40 -13.11
CA THR A 287 -3.10 15.06 -12.56
C THR A 287 -1.76 14.47 -12.12
N LEU A 288 -0.74 14.60 -12.99
CA LEU A 288 0.61 14.14 -12.66
C LEU A 288 1.17 14.87 -11.44
N ALA A 289 0.98 16.18 -11.35
CA ALA A 289 1.46 17.00 -10.22
C ALA A 289 0.80 16.58 -8.89
N ILE A 290 -0.47 16.15 -8.90
CA ILE A 290 -1.14 15.62 -7.72
C ILE A 290 -0.52 14.28 -7.32
N LEU A 291 -0.41 13.33 -8.26
CA LEU A 291 0.06 11.97 -7.98
C LEU A 291 1.54 11.93 -7.57
N THR A 292 2.36 12.91 -8.01
CA THR A 292 3.81 12.90 -7.79
C THR A 292 4.32 14.03 -6.89
N ASN A 293 3.43 14.73 -6.15
CA ASN A 293 3.90 15.73 -5.18
C ASN A 293 4.76 15.05 -4.11
N PRO A 294 6.08 15.32 -4.05
CA PRO A 294 6.99 14.57 -3.19
C PRO A 294 6.71 14.79 -1.69
N GLU A 295 6.18 15.97 -1.29
CA GLU A 295 5.87 16.23 0.11
C GLU A 295 4.60 15.52 0.55
N VAL A 296 3.63 15.36 -0.33
CA VAL A 296 2.38 14.64 -0.07
C VAL A 296 2.61 13.13 -0.09
N VAL A 297 3.34 12.61 -1.08
CA VAL A 297 3.71 11.20 -1.16
C VAL A 297 4.56 10.78 0.04
N ALA A 298 5.48 11.65 0.52
CA ALA A 298 6.27 11.36 1.71
C ALA A 298 5.43 11.19 2.99
N VAL A 299 4.23 11.78 3.06
CA VAL A 299 3.29 11.53 4.16
C VAL A 299 2.82 10.08 4.16
N ASP A 300 2.46 9.57 2.99
CA ASP A 300 2.02 8.18 2.83
C ASP A 300 3.12 7.19 3.18
N GLN A 301 4.30 7.41 2.62
CA GLN A 301 5.46 6.53 2.69
C GLN A 301 6.34 6.73 3.93
N ASP A 302 5.85 7.48 4.93
CA ASP A 302 6.62 7.75 6.16
C ASP A 302 6.99 6.46 6.91
N ALA A 303 8.26 6.37 7.29
CA ALA A 303 8.85 5.17 7.91
C ALA A 303 8.24 4.78 9.26
N LYS A 304 7.49 5.67 9.92
CA LYS A 304 6.73 5.32 11.13
C LYS A 304 5.64 4.28 10.83
N GLY A 305 5.12 4.25 9.60
CA GLY A 305 4.17 3.25 9.13
C GLY A 305 2.85 3.24 9.89
N VAL A 306 2.34 4.41 10.30
CA VAL A 306 1.06 4.52 11.02
C VAL A 306 0.01 5.20 10.16
N GLN A 307 -1.21 4.71 10.25
CA GLN A 307 -2.38 5.37 9.69
C GLN A 307 -2.78 6.55 10.56
N GLY A 308 -3.13 7.70 9.94
CA GLY A 308 -3.70 8.84 10.63
C GLY A 308 -5.15 8.60 11.06
N HIS A 309 -5.64 9.47 11.94
CA HIS A 309 -6.99 9.40 12.49
C HIS A 309 -7.59 10.80 12.66
N ARG A 310 -8.90 10.85 12.83
CA ARG A 310 -9.64 12.09 13.07
C ARG A 310 -9.51 12.50 14.52
N VAL A 311 -9.11 13.75 14.76
CA VAL A 311 -9.02 14.35 16.11
C VAL A 311 -10.16 15.30 16.45
N TRP A 312 -10.84 15.85 15.43
CA TRP A 312 -11.96 16.75 15.61
C TRP A 312 -12.94 16.70 14.45
N GLN A 313 -14.23 16.87 14.76
CA GLN A 313 -15.29 17.00 13.76
C GLN A 313 -16.40 17.92 14.29
N GLU A 314 -16.86 18.83 13.44
CA GLU A 314 -18.07 19.63 13.66
C GLU A 314 -18.83 19.77 12.34
N GLY A 315 -20.02 19.18 12.29
CA GLY A 315 -20.79 19.12 11.05
C GLY A 315 -19.99 18.46 9.90
N PRO A 316 -19.81 19.17 8.77
CA PRO A 316 -19.06 18.65 7.63
C PRO A 316 -17.55 18.93 7.72
N TYR A 317 -17.05 19.53 8.79
CA TYR A 317 -15.65 19.91 8.95
C TYR A 317 -14.92 18.90 9.80
N GLU A 318 -13.74 18.46 9.34
CA GLU A 318 -12.95 17.45 10.04
C GLU A 318 -11.48 17.85 10.10
N VAL A 319 -10.81 17.51 11.22
CA VAL A 319 -9.36 17.61 11.39
C VAL A 319 -8.80 16.22 11.60
N TRP A 320 -7.88 15.84 10.75
CA TRP A 320 -7.18 14.56 10.80
C TRP A 320 -5.70 14.78 11.08
N VAL A 321 -5.07 13.85 11.81
CA VAL A 321 -3.65 13.92 12.13
C VAL A 321 -2.95 12.61 11.83
N LYS A 322 -1.73 12.70 11.31
CA LYS A 322 -0.80 11.57 11.16
C LYS A 322 0.55 11.96 11.77
N PRO A 323 1.02 11.25 12.81
CA PRO A 323 2.36 11.47 13.34
C PRO A 323 3.41 10.87 12.40
N LEU A 324 4.50 11.59 12.15
CA LEU A 324 5.61 11.16 11.31
C LEU A 324 6.82 10.68 12.12
N ALA A 325 7.73 9.97 11.45
CA ALA A 325 8.94 9.41 12.06
C ALA A 325 9.89 10.50 12.59
N ASP A 326 9.93 11.70 11.99
CA ASP A 326 10.75 12.84 12.43
C ASP A 326 10.16 13.61 13.62
N GLY A 327 9.06 13.13 14.20
CA GLY A 327 8.35 13.75 15.32
C GLY A 327 7.37 14.84 14.94
N SER A 328 7.34 15.29 13.69
CA SER A 328 6.33 16.23 13.19
C SER A 328 4.96 15.56 13.05
N LYS A 329 3.93 16.38 12.86
CA LYS A 329 2.56 15.94 12.59
C LYS A 329 2.12 16.45 11.22
N VAL A 330 1.50 15.61 10.41
CA VAL A 330 0.74 16.07 9.25
C VAL A 330 -0.72 16.20 9.65
N VAL A 331 -1.31 17.32 9.28
CA VAL A 331 -2.70 17.66 9.63
C VAL A 331 -3.47 17.96 8.35
N GLY A 332 -4.58 17.28 8.15
CA GLY A 332 -5.56 17.59 7.12
C GLY A 332 -6.74 18.34 7.72
N LEU A 333 -6.97 19.57 7.23
CA LEU A 333 -8.17 20.35 7.54
C LEU A 333 -9.14 20.14 6.37
N PHE A 334 -10.15 19.31 6.56
CA PHE A 334 -11.08 18.89 5.51
C PHE A 334 -12.42 19.60 5.60
N ASN A 335 -12.88 20.12 4.47
CA ASN A 335 -14.20 20.69 4.31
C ASN A 335 -15.06 19.78 3.43
N ARG A 336 -16.02 19.07 4.02
CA ARG A 336 -16.99 18.24 3.31
C ARG A 336 -18.29 18.98 3.00
N GLY A 337 -18.36 20.27 3.32
CA GLY A 337 -19.52 21.13 3.09
C GLY A 337 -19.54 21.75 1.71
N GLU A 338 -20.67 22.39 1.39
CA GLU A 338 -20.96 22.96 0.07
C GLU A 338 -20.41 24.38 -0.13
N ASP A 339 -19.93 25.04 0.93
CA ASP A 339 -19.37 26.39 0.91
C ASP A 339 -17.95 26.40 1.48
N ALA A 340 -17.15 27.39 1.12
CA ALA A 340 -15.84 27.60 1.73
C ALA A 340 -15.99 27.95 3.21
N ALA A 341 -15.13 27.37 4.07
CA ALA A 341 -15.18 27.55 5.51
C ALA A 341 -13.80 27.75 6.12
N THR A 342 -13.72 28.51 7.22
CA THR A 342 -12.50 28.57 8.02
C THR A 342 -12.45 27.38 8.97
N ILE A 343 -11.44 26.54 8.83
CA ILE A 343 -11.23 25.38 9.70
C ILE A 343 -9.98 25.62 10.53
N LYS A 344 -10.06 25.25 11.81
CA LYS A 344 -9.00 25.46 12.79
C LYS A 344 -8.54 24.13 13.38
N VAL A 345 -7.23 23.97 13.57
CA VAL A 345 -6.63 22.96 14.43
C VAL A 345 -6.04 23.63 15.67
N ASN A 346 -6.41 23.18 16.86
CA ASN A 346 -5.68 23.55 18.08
C ASN A 346 -4.48 22.59 18.22
N PHE A 347 -3.32 23.13 18.54
CA PHE A 347 -2.11 22.31 18.65
C PHE A 347 -2.15 21.31 19.79
N SER A 348 -2.92 21.62 20.85
CA SER A 348 -3.20 20.67 21.95
C SER A 348 -3.91 19.40 21.46
N ASP A 349 -4.79 19.50 20.47
CA ASP A 349 -5.59 18.36 19.95
C ASP A 349 -4.71 17.36 19.14
N ILE A 350 -3.52 17.83 18.74
CA ILE A 350 -2.52 17.03 18.01
C ILE A 350 -1.23 16.83 18.81
N GLU A 351 -1.26 17.00 20.14
CA GLU A 351 -0.14 16.81 21.05
C GLU A 351 1.08 17.71 20.72
N VAL A 352 0.86 18.94 20.30
CA VAL A 352 1.88 19.96 20.07
C VAL A 352 1.68 21.09 21.09
N SER A 353 2.76 21.54 21.73
CA SER A 353 2.72 22.56 22.78
C SER A 353 3.40 23.85 22.33
N GLY A 354 2.82 24.99 22.69
CA GLY A 354 3.40 26.32 22.43
C GLY A 354 3.35 26.70 20.96
N SER A 355 4.43 27.28 20.47
CA SER A 355 4.60 27.68 19.07
C SER A 355 5.11 26.52 18.21
N ALA A 356 4.56 26.41 16.99
CA ALA A 356 5.00 25.42 16.00
C ALA A 356 5.12 26.05 14.61
N SER A 357 6.08 25.60 13.83
CA SER A 357 6.18 25.95 12.43
C SER A 357 5.13 25.18 11.61
N VAL A 358 4.55 25.86 10.64
CA VAL A 358 3.51 25.30 9.75
C VAL A 358 3.98 25.42 8.30
N ARG A 359 3.89 24.31 7.56
CA ARG A 359 4.21 24.22 6.13
C ARG A 359 3.03 23.68 5.35
N ASP A 360 2.64 24.34 4.29
CA ASP A 360 1.67 23.87 3.31
C ASP A 360 2.35 22.87 2.36
N LEU A 361 1.88 21.63 2.34
CA LEU A 361 2.49 20.54 1.56
C LEU A 361 2.09 20.58 0.08
N TRP A 362 0.92 21.11 -0.25
CA TRP A 362 0.51 21.27 -1.64
C TRP A 362 1.23 22.43 -2.30
N ALA A 363 1.26 23.58 -1.64
CA ALA A 363 1.98 24.75 -2.12
C ALA A 363 3.51 24.67 -1.92
N LYS A 364 4.00 23.68 -1.14
CA LYS A 364 5.43 23.52 -0.77
C LYS A 364 5.99 24.79 -0.13
N LYS A 365 5.20 25.44 0.72
CA LYS A 365 5.47 26.75 1.26
C LYS A 365 5.44 26.78 2.78
N ASP A 366 6.47 27.38 3.38
CA ASP A 366 6.46 27.68 4.81
C ASP A 366 5.52 28.85 5.09
N LEU A 367 4.60 28.64 6.02
CA LEU A 367 3.58 29.63 6.40
C LEU A 367 4.00 30.48 7.61
N GLY A 368 5.06 30.06 8.32
CA GLY A 368 5.56 30.72 9.51
C GLY A 368 5.30 29.91 10.79
N SER A 369 5.48 30.56 11.95
CA SER A 369 5.22 29.96 13.26
C SER A 369 3.95 30.53 13.84
N PHE A 370 3.16 29.66 14.47
CA PHE A 370 1.87 29.97 15.10
C PHE A 370 1.87 29.47 16.54
N GLU A 371 1.19 30.16 17.43
CA GLU A 371 1.07 29.78 18.83
C GLU A 371 -0.29 29.18 19.13
N GLY A 372 -0.28 27.96 19.67
CA GLY A 372 -1.46 27.24 20.15
C GLY A 372 -2.45 26.75 19.12
N ASN A 373 -2.53 27.35 17.91
CA ASN A 373 -3.42 26.90 16.86
C ASN A 373 -3.02 27.43 15.48
N TYR A 374 -3.60 26.83 14.43
CA TYR A 374 -3.58 27.33 13.07
C TYR A 374 -4.98 27.26 12.46
N SER A 375 -5.37 28.25 11.65
CA SER A 375 -6.62 28.25 10.92
C SER A 375 -6.44 28.81 9.52
N THR A 376 -7.21 28.29 8.58
CA THR A 376 -7.22 28.76 7.20
C THR A 376 -8.56 28.55 6.55
N GLN A 377 -8.82 29.24 5.46
CA GLN A 377 -10.00 29.04 4.64
C GLN A 377 -9.80 27.82 3.74
N VAL A 378 -10.75 26.90 3.77
CA VAL A 378 -10.73 25.66 2.98
C VAL A 378 -11.94 25.70 2.03
N PRO A 379 -11.72 25.54 0.71
CA PRO A 379 -12.83 25.60 -0.25
C PRO A 379 -13.82 24.44 -0.06
N LYS A 380 -14.98 24.53 -0.70
CA LYS A 380 -15.94 23.43 -0.81
C LYS A 380 -15.23 22.14 -1.22
N HIS A 381 -15.50 21.04 -0.52
CA HIS A 381 -14.93 19.70 -0.75
C HIS A 381 -13.39 19.65 -0.76
N GLY A 382 -12.74 20.73 -0.29
CA GLY A 382 -11.31 20.91 -0.31
C GLY A 382 -10.60 20.46 0.98
N VAL A 383 -9.28 20.64 0.95
CA VAL A 383 -8.38 20.33 2.07
C VAL A 383 -7.27 21.37 2.17
N ALA A 384 -6.87 21.71 3.39
CA ALA A 384 -5.54 22.25 3.66
C ALA A 384 -4.70 21.15 4.31
N LEU A 385 -3.65 20.70 3.61
CA LEU A 385 -2.74 19.67 4.09
C LEU A 385 -1.45 20.34 4.56
N ILE A 386 -1.23 20.33 5.87
CA ILE A 386 -0.11 21.03 6.50
C ILE A 386 0.78 20.09 7.33
N LYS A 387 2.05 20.42 7.41
CA LYS A 387 3.00 19.80 8.34
C LYS A 387 3.26 20.77 9.49
N VAL A 388 3.13 20.29 10.72
CA VAL A 388 3.31 21.02 11.97
C VAL A 388 4.51 20.45 12.72
N LYS A 389 5.47 21.31 13.09
CA LYS A 389 6.72 20.90 13.78
C LYS A 389 7.11 21.87 14.88
#